data_5cbb65478b02ea2edd4d277779f241ed
#
_entry.id   5cbb65478b02ea2edd4d277779f241ed
#
_cell.length_a   1.000
_cell.length_b   1.000
_cell.length_c   1.000
_cell.angle_alpha   90.00
_cell.angle_beta   90.00
_cell.angle_gamma   90.00
#
_symmetry.space_group_name_H-M   'P 1'
#
loop_
_entity.id
_entity.type
_entity.pdbx_description
1 polymer ?
#
loop_
_entity_poly.entity_id
_entity_poly.type
_entity_poly.pdbx_seq_one_letter_code
_entity_poly.pdbx_strand_id
1 'polypeptide(L)'
;MTNINQGTPLPKDADEHIARLRSQLIKNDECGTTHYNLAVALLGKQEYVEAENELHEAIDNSPSLAEAYVLLGGICLQRKDLEGCYRFNQRATKARAGFAEGYGNMAFVLLQLVDGKDPKEDEEKVDKAIKNLKKAIIHNKNFVQAYVTLGTAYFMKGLVQEGIKANLEAIKVQPEFPVAHNNLAVAYLENNEFDKAIAHCDKAEELGYPVAQELKNELAPHRKT
;
A
#
# COMPACT_ATOMS: atom_id res chain seq x y z
N MET A 1 2.71 0.93 0.01
CA MET A 1 2.70 0.81 1.48
C MET A 1 1.65 1.75 1.99
N THR A 2 0.52 1.28 2.44
CA THR A 2 -0.27 2.06 3.39
C THR A 2 0.63 2.23 4.60
N ASN A 3 1.22 3.42 4.73
CA ASN A 3 2.03 3.75 5.88
C ASN A 3 1.08 3.75 7.07
N ILE A 4 1.14 2.74 7.94
CA ILE A 4 0.38 2.69 9.19
C ILE A 4 0.66 3.97 10.03
N ASN A 5 1.76 4.67 9.73
CA ASN A 5 2.16 5.93 10.32
C ASN A 5 1.54 7.19 9.69
N GLN A 6 0.71 7.11 8.65
CA GLN A 6 -0.13 8.23 8.19
C GLN A 6 -1.54 8.12 8.79
N GLY A 7 -1.63 7.63 10.01
CA GLY A 7 -2.82 7.77 10.83
C GLY A 7 -3.17 9.25 10.99
N THR A 8 -4.45 9.59 10.91
CA THR A 8 -5.02 10.83 11.43
C THR A 8 -4.25 11.22 12.70
N PRO A 9 -3.78 12.46 12.81
CA PRO A 9 -3.08 12.90 14.04
C PRO A 9 -3.94 12.54 15.23
N LEU A 10 -3.35 11.76 16.15
CA LEU A 10 -4.02 11.40 17.39
C LEU A 10 -4.53 12.72 18.02
N PRO A 11 -5.77 12.73 18.55
CA PRO A 11 -6.26 13.86 19.33
C PRO A 11 -5.20 14.24 20.36
N LYS A 12 -5.05 15.51 20.72
CA LYS A 12 -4.08 15.98 21.73
C LYS A 12 -4.19 15.21 23.06
N ASP A 13 -5.23 14.42 23.22
CA ASP A 13 -5.55 13.58 24.36
C ASP A 13 -5.89 12.15 23.89
N ALA A 14 -4.90 11.46 23.30
CA ALA A 14 -5.06 10.06 22.86
C ALA A 14 -5.43 9.13 24.02
N ASP A 15 -4.91 9.39 25.22
CA ASP A 15 -5.20 8.59 26.41
C ASP A 15 -6.64 8.74 26.87
N GLU A 16 -7.18 9.97 26.86
CA GLU A 16 -8.60 10.21 27.16
C GLU A 16 -9.51 9.54 26.12
N HIS A 17 -9.13 9.60 24.85
CA HIS A 17 -9.89 8.94 23.80
C HIS A 17 -9.93 7.40 24.00
N ILE A 18 -8.80 6.78 24.30
CA ILE A 18 -8.70 5.35 24.63
C ILE A 18 -9.51 5.02 25.87
N ALA A 19 -9.39 5.81 26.94
CA ALA A 19 -10.17 5.60 28.18
C ALA A 19 -11.68 5.67 27.92
N ARG A 20 -12.13 6.58 27.07
CA ARG A 20 -13.52 6.70 26.66
C ARG A 20 -14.00 5.46 25.90
N LEU A 21 -13.20 4.97 24.93
CA LEU A 21 -13.54 3.77 24.16
C LEU A 21 -13.62 2.53 25.08
N ARG A 22 -12.66 2.36 25.98
CA ARG A 22 -12.71 1.28 26.99
C ARG A 22 -13.95 1.38 27.90
N SER A 23 -14.34 2.59 28.30
CA SER A 23 -15.58 2.81 29.07
C SER A 23 -16.85 2.47 28.27
N GLN A 24 -16.84 2.65 26.95
CA GLN A 24 -17.95 2.22 26.07
C GLN A 24 -18.03 0.69 26.00
N LEU A 25 -16.88 -0.01 25.90
CA LEU A 25 -16.84 -1.48 25.88
C LEU A 25 -17.29 -2.11 27.19
N ILE A 26 -17.04 -1.48 28.35
CA ILE A 26 -17.60 -1.95 29.63
C ILE A 26 -19.15 -1.99 29.60
N LYS A 27 -19.79 -1.13 28.80
CA LYS A 27 -21.25 -1.08 28.67
C LYS A 27 -21.79 -1.98 27.56
N ASN A 28 -20.99 -2.21 26.54
CA ASN A 28 -21.32 -3.05 25.38
C ASN A 28 -20.03 -3.60 24.76
N ASP A 29 -19.63 -4.77 25.19
CA ASP A 29 -18.44 -5.48 24.77
C ASP A 29 -18.59 -6.18 23.39
N GLU A 30 -19.82 -6.31 22.89
CA GLU A 30 -20.09 -6.88 21.55
C GLU A 30 -20.04 -5.83 20.43
N CYS A 31 -19.58 -4.60 20.69
CA CYS A 31 -19.50 -3.56 19.68
C CYS A 31 -18.21 -3.63 18.85
N GLY A 32 -18.20 -4.41 17.78
CA GLY A 32 -17.02 -4.57 16.90
C GLY A 32 -16.46 -3.25 16.37
N THR A 33 -17.29 -2.24 16.11
CA THR A 33 -16.81 -0.91 15.70
C THR A 33 -16.06 -0.19 16.82
N THR A 34 -16.46 -0.38 18.10
CA THR A 34 -15.76 0.23 19.23
C THR A 34 -14.40 -0.43 19.44
N HIS A 35 -14.33 -1.76 19.36
CA HIS A 35 -13.07 -2.51 19.36
C HIS A 35 -12.12 -2.05 18.23
N TYR A 36 -12.63 -1.91 17.00
CA TYR A 36 -11.86 -1.39 15.88
C TYR A 36 -11.32 0.02 16.15
N ASN A 37 -12.15 0.94 16.66
CA ASN A 37 -11.71 2.31 16.96
C ASN A 37 -10.65 2.33 18.07
N LEU A 38 -10.78 1.47 19.08
CA LEU A 38 -9.78 1.31 20.14
C LEU A 38 -8.47 0.79 19.55
N ALA A 39 -8.52 -0.22 18.69
CA ALA A 39 -7.34 -0.74 18.00
C ALA A 39 -6.62 0.32 17.17
N VAL A 40 -7.36 1.15 16.44
CA VAL A 40 -6.78 2.27 15.66
C VAL A 40 -6.06 3.26 16.57
N ALA A 41 -6.65 3.62 17.72
CA ALA A 41 -6.02 4.51 18.69
C ALA A 41 -4.74 3.90 19.29
N LEU A 42 -4.78 2.60 19.63
CA LEU A 42 -3.63 1.84 20.15
C LEU A 42 -2.51 1.71 19.12
N LEU A 43 -2.83 1.48 17.83
CA LEU A 43 -1.85 1.48 16.74
C LEU A 43 -1.14 2.82 16.61
N GLY A 44 -1.87 3.93 16.79
CA GLY A 44 -1.27 5.27 16.82
C GLY A 44 -0.27 5.47 17.97
N LYS A 45 -0.44 4.75 19.08
CA LYS A 45 0.50 4.71 20.21
C LYS A 45 1.55 3.61 20.08
N GLN A 46 1.55 2.84 19.00
CA GLN A 46 2.43 1.69 18.78
C GLN A 46 2.22 0.52 19.79
N GLU A 47 1.05 0.47 20.42
CA GLU A 47 0.66 -0.60 21.33
C GLU A 47 0.11 -1.80 20.53
N TYR A 48 0.98 -2.42 19.71
CA TYR A 48 0.59 -3.39 18.68
C TYR A 48 -0.07 -4.65 19.21
N VAL A 49 0.37 -5.14 20.38
CA VAL A 49 -0.18 -6.38 20.96
C VAL A 49 -1.63 -6.18 21.41
N GLU A 50 -1.91 -5.07 22.11
CA GLU A 50 -3.28 -4.78 22.55
C GLU A 50 -4.16 -4.45 21.35
N ALA A 51 -3.65 -3.66 20.39
CA ALA A 51 -4.36 -3.36 19.16
C ALA A 51 -4.76 -4.61 18.36
N GLU A 52 -3.89 -5.62 18.30
CA GLU A 52 -4.18 -6.89 17.63
C GLU A 52 -5.31 -7.65 18.34
N ASN A 53 -5.31 -7.70 19.68
CA ASN A 53 -6.40 -8.31 20.43
C ASN A 53 -7.74 -7.60 20.16
N GLU A 54 -7.74 -6.27 20.20
CA GLU A 54 -8.94 -5.48 19.91
C GLU A 54 -9.43 -5.66 18.46
N LEU A 55 -8.51 -5.86 17.50
CA LEU A 55 -8.90 -6.18 16.12
C LEU A 55 -9.52 -7.57 15.99
N HIS A 56 -9.06 -8.55 16.78
CA HIS A 56 -9.69 -9.88 16.83
C HIS A 56 -11.09 -9.78 17.39
N GLU A 57 -11.31 -9.08 18.49
CA GLU A 57 -12.64 -8.81 19.04
C GLU A 57 -13.52 -8.06 18.00
N ALA A 58 -12.94 -7.11 17.28
CA ALA A 58 -13.66 -6.38 16.24
C ALA A 58 -14.20 -7.29 15.13
N ILE A 59 -13.40 -8.26 14.64
CA ILE A 59 -13.85 -9.18 13.57
C ILE A 59 -14.74 -10.30 14.07
N ASP A 60 -14.62 -10.70 15.33
CA ASP A 60 -15.49 -11.72 15.95
C ASP A 60 -16.90 -11.14 16.14
N ASN A 61 -17.00 -9.91 16.61
CA ASN A 61 -18.28 -9.21 16.79
C ASN A 61 -18.84 -8.60 15.49
N SER A 62 -17.98 -8.30 14.52
CA SER A 62 -18.37 -7.70 13.22
C SER A 62 -17.57 -8.31 12.06
N PRO A 63 -17.90 -9.54 11.60
CA PRO A 63 -17.12 -10.25 10.56
C PRO A 63 -17.10 -9.56 9.20
N SER A 64 -18.00 -8.60 8.95
CA SER A 64 -18.04 -7.80 7.72
C SER A 64 -17.13 -6.57 7.75
N LEU A 65 -16.47 -6.28 8.88
CA LEU A 65 -15.59 -5.11 9.03
C LEU A 65 -14.24 -5.35 8.32
N ALA A 66 -14.23 -5.09 7.02
CA ALA A 66 -13.08 -5.34 6.15
C ALA A 66 -11.82 -4.56 6.57
N GLU A 67 -11.98 -3.37 7.13
CA GLU A 67 -10.91 -2.52 7.64
C GLU A 67 -10.13 -3.19 8.76
N ALA A 68 -10.79 -3.91 9.66
CA ALA A 68 -10.13 -4.61 10.76
C ALA A 68 -9.18 -5.71 10.24
N TYR A 69 -9.61 -6.46 9.21
CA TYR A 69 -8.73 -7.44 8.57
C TYR A 69 -7.52 -6.80 7.92
N VAL A 70 -7.67 -5.63 7.28
CA VAL A 70 -6.53 -4.92 6.68
C VAL A 70 -5.54 -4.46 7.74
N LEU A 71 -6.00 -3.98 8.89
CA LEU A 71 -5.11 -3.60 9.99
C LEU A 71 -4.37 -4.82 10.56
N LEU A 72 -5.03 -5.97 10.73
CA LEU A 72 -4.36 -7.22 11.11
C LEU A 72 -3.31 -7.63 10.08
N GLY A 73 -3.62 -7.51 8.79
CA GLY A 73 -2.64 -7.69 7.72
C GLY A 73 -1.45 -6.74 7.81
N GLY A 74 -1.68 -5.49 8.21
CA GLY A 74 -0.63 -4.50 8.45
C GLY A 74 0.29 -4.88 9.63
N ILE A 75 -0.26 -5.39 10.72
CA ILE A 75 0.52 -5.92 11.87
C ILE A 75 1.38 -7.10 11.43
N CYS A 76 0.81 -8.05 10.65
CA CYS A 76 1.57 -9.17 10.08
C CYS A 76 2.73 -8.67 9.21
N LEU A 77 2.49 -7.65 8.38
CA LEU A 77 3.52 -7.08 7.52
C LEU A 77 4.69 -6.47 8.32
N GLN A 78 4.41 -5.78 9.42
CA GLN A 78 5.45 -5.27 10.32
C GLN A 78 6.33 -6.39 10.90
N ARG A 79 5.71 -7.54 11.21
CA ARG A 79 6.41 -8.73 11.71
C ARG A 79 7.08 -9.54 10.59
N LYS A 80 7.02 -9.08 9.34
CA LYS A 80 7.48 -9.78 8.13
C LYS A 80 6.74 -11.10 7.87
N ASP A 81 5.58 -11.29 8.46
CA ASP A 81 4.66 -12.40 8.15
C ASP A 81 3.85 -12.06 6.89
N LEU A 82 4.47 -12.29 5.73
CA LEU A 82 3.85 -12.02 4.43
C LEU A 82 2.64 -12.92 4.18
N GLU A 83 2.68 -14.17 4.66
CA GLU A 83 1.57 -15.11 4.50
C GLU A 83 0.36 -14.68 5.33
N GLY A 84 0.55 -14.32 6.60
CA GLY A 84 -0.49 -13.75 7.45
C GLY A 84 -1.09 -12.48 6.85
N CYS A 85 -0.23 -11.58 6.34
CA CYS A 85 -0.67 -10.38 5.65
C CYS A 85 -1.57 -10.72 4.45
N TYR A 86 -1.17 -11.66 3.61
CA TYR A 86 -1.98 -12.10 2.45
C TYR A 86 -3.33 -12.67 2.89
N ARG A 87 -3.34 -13.58 3.88
CA ARG A 87 -4.56 -14.24 4.39
C ARG A 87 -5.55 -13.24 4.97
N PHE A 88 -5.11 -12.28 5.77
CA PHE A 88 -6.00 -11.26 6.33
C PHE A 88 -6.58 -10.36 5.24
N ASN A 89 -5.77 -9.90 4.28
CA ASN A 89 -6.28 -9.10 3.16
C ASN A 89 -7.25 -9.89 2.26
N GLN A 90 -7.05 -11.21 2.10
CA GLN A 90 -8.01 -12.08 1.43
C GLN A 90 -9.34 -12.14 2.21
N ARG A 91 -9.30 -12.24 3.55
CA ARG A 91 -10.51 -12.18 4.39
C ARG A 91 -11.22 -10.83 4.25
N ALA A 92 -10.47 -9.71 4.21
CA ALA A 92 -11.04 -8.38 3.95
C ALA A 92 -11.84 -8.32 2.64
N THR A 93 -11.32 -8.90 1.55
CA THR A 93 -12.05 -8.92 0.26
C THR A 93 -13.27 -9.85 0.26
N LYS A 94 -13.32 -10.84 1.16
CA LYS A 94 -14.50 -11.70 1.37
C LYS A 94 -15.52 -11.04 2.29
N ALA A 95 -15.07 -10.35 3.32
CA ALA A 95 -15.92 -9.63 4.28
C ALA A 95 -16.69 -8.49 3.59
N ARG A 96 -16.04 -7.78 2.68
CA ARG A 96 -16.66 -6.74 1.86
C ARG A 96 -16.24 -6.89 0.40
N ALA A 97 -17.20 -7.32 -0.44
CA ALA A 97 -16.95 -7.43 -1.87
C ALA A 97 -16.52 -6.08 -2.44
N GLY A 98 -15.47 -6.08 -3.26
CA GLY A 98 -14.95 -4.86 -3.89
C GLY A 98 -14.08 -3.99 -2.98
N PHE A 99 -13.62 -4.49 -1.84
CA PHE A 99 -12.72 -3.74 -0.97
C PHE A 99 -11.33 -3.58 -1.61
N ALA A 100 -11.11 -2.41 -2.19
CA ALA A 100 -9.96 -2.12 -3.04
C ALA A 100 -8.61 -2.29 -2.32
N GLU A 101 -8.53 -1.84 -1.07
CA GLU A 101 -7.33 -1.93 -0.23
C GLU A 101 -6.88 -3.37 -0.02
N GLY A 102 -7.83 -4.29 0.23
CA GLY A 102 -7.53 -5.71 0.38
C GLY A 102 -6.90 -6.30 -0.89
N TYR A 103 -7.44 -5.97 -2.07
CA TYR A 103 -6.83 -6.40 -3.34
C TYR A 103 -5.45 -5.78 -3.57
N GLY A 104 -5.28 -4.48 -3.28
CA GLY A 104 -3.99 -3.79 -3.40
C GLY A 104 -2.91 -4.41 -2.51
N ASN A 105 -3.25 -4.67 -1.24
CA ASN A 105 -2.32 -5.27 -0.28
C ASN A 105 -1.95 -6.72 -0.63
N MET A 106 -2.93 -7.52 -1.09
CA MET A 106 -2.63 -8.88 -1.59
C MET A 106 -1.63 -8.83 -2.76
N ALA A 107 -1.80 -7.91 -3.69
CA ALA A 107 -0.89 -7.74 -4.80
C ALA A 107 0.51 -7.32 -4.34
N PHE A 108 0.59 -6.36 -3.43
CA PHE A 108 1.86 -5.94 -2.83
C PHE A 108 2.61 -7.13 -2.21
N VAL A 109 1.92 -7.96 -1.42
CA VAL A 109 2.54 -9.15 -0.81
C VAL A 109 3.04 -10.13 -1.88
N LEU A 110 2.27 -10.38 -2.93
CA LEU A 110 2.69 -11.27 -4.01
C LEU A 110 3.98 -10.80 -4.68
N LEU A 111 4.13 -9.48 -4.91
CA LEU A 111 5.35 -8.92 -5.47
C LEU A 111 6.54 -9.00 -4.50
N GLN A 112 6.30 -8.91 -3.19
CA GLN A 112 7.35 -9.10 -2.16
C GLN A 112 7.81 -10.56 -2.05
N LEU A 113 7.01 -11.52 -2.48
CA LEU A 113 7.32 -12.95 -2.49
C LEU A 113 8.07 -13.42 -3.75
N VAL A 114 8.32 -12.52 -4.70
CA VAL A 114 9.18 -12.79 -5.86
C VAL A 114 10.63 -12.77 -5.39
N ASP A 115 11.33 -13.91 -5.48
CA ASP A 115 12.67 -14.08 -4.92
C ASP A 115 13.72 -14.56 -5.94
N GLY A 116 13.34 -14.77 -7.19
CA GLY A 116 14.20 -15.18 -8.30
C GLY A 116 14.61 -16.66 -8.29
N LYS A 117 14.09 -17.47 -7.36
CA LYS A 117 14.48 -18.88 -7.24
C LYS A 117 13.75 -19.78 -8.24
N ASP A 118 12.47 -19.52 -8.47
CA ASP A 118 11.66 -20.22 -9.47
C ASP A 118 11.00 -19.20 -10.40
N PRO A 119 11.56 -18.99 -11.61
CA PRO A 119 11.03 -18.01 -12.55
C PRO A 119 9.56 -18.25 -12.94
N LYS A 120 9.11 -19.49 -12.98
CA LYS A 120 7.72 -19.82 -13.31
C LYS A 120 6.78 -19.45 -12.16
N GLU A 121 7.16 -19.79 -10.94
CA GLU A 121 6.39 -19.41 -9.75
C GLU A 121 6.34 -17.90 -9.58
N ASP A 122 7.47 -17.22 -9.83
CA ASP A 122 7.56 -15.77 -9.76
C ASP A 122 6.68 -15.09 -10.81
N GLU A 123 6.67 -15.60 -12.05
CA GLU A 123 5.75 -15.09 -13.07
C GLU A 123 4.28 -15.26 -12.65
N GLU A 124 3.90 -16.40 -12.08
CA GLU A 124 2.55 -16.63 -11.58
C GLU A 124 2.18 -15.65 -10.44
N LYS A 125 3.12 -15.35 -9.54
CA LYS A 125 2.92 -14.35 -8.47
C LYS A 125 2.67 -12.96 -9.05
N VAL A 126 3.48 -12.55 -10.03
CA VAL A 126 3.32 -11.23 -10.69
C VAL A 126 1.99 -11.16 -11.43
N ASP A 127 1.58 -12.20 -12.16
CA ASP A 127 0.29 -12.22 -12.86
C ASP A 127 -0.90 -12.16 -11.89
N LYS A 128 -0.83 -12.87 -10.76
CA LYS A 128 -1.84 -12.76 -9.69
C LYS A 128 -1.87 -11.35 -9.09
N ALA A 129 -0.71 -10.71 -8.91
CA ALA A 129 -0.62 -9.33 -8.43
C ALA A 129 -1.29 -8.35 -9.41
N ILE A 130 -0.97 -8.43 -10.71
CA ILE A 130 -1.59 -7.61 -11.75
C ILE A 130 -3.12 -7.78 -11.75
N LYS A 131 -3.61 -9.02 -11.64
CA LYS A 131 -5.06 -9.29 -11.57
C LYS A 131 -5.72 -8.63 -10.36
N ASN A 132 -5.08 -8.68 -9.20
CA ASN A 132 -5.60 -8.06 -7.98
C ASN A 132 -5.56 -6.53 -8.08
N LEU A 133 -4.49 -5.94 -8.62
CA LEU A 133 -4.38 -4.49 -8.80
C LEU A 133 -5.45 -3.94 -9.77
N LYS A 134 -5.71 -4.66 -10.87
CA LYS A 134 -6.81 -4.31 -11.77
C LYS A 134 -8.17 -4.34 -11.05
N LYS A 135 -8.42 -5.32 -10.17
CA LYS A 135 -9.63 -5.34 -9.34
C LYS A 135 -9.67 -4.15 -8.38
N ALA A 136 -8.56 -3.85 -7.69
CA ALA A 136 -8.47 -2.69 -6.80
C ALA A 136 -8.84 -1.39 -7.52
N ILE A 137 -8.30 -1.17 -8.73
CA ILE A 137 -8.57 0.01 -9.56
C ILE A 137 -10.02 0.05 -10.06
N ILE A 138 -10.62 -1.10 -10.42
CA ILE A 138 -12.04 -1.16 -10.82
C ILE A 138 -12.94 -0.69 -9.67
N HIS A 139 -12.64 -1.09 -8.44
CA HIS A 139 -13.45 -0.74 -7.27
C HIS A 139 -13.14 0.63 -6.69
N ASN A 140 -11.89 1.11 -6.83
CA ASN A 140 -11.49 2.46 -6.44
C ASN A 140 -10.56 3.07 -7.49
N LYS A 141 -11.14 3.87 -8.39
CA LYS A 141 -10.41 4.55 -9.47
C LYS A 141 -9.42 5.61 -8.97
N ASN A 142 -9.57 6.05 -7.73
CA ASN A 142 -8.68 7.04 -7.10
C ASN A 142 -7.59 6.39 -6.24
N PHE A 143 -7.43 5.07 -6.30
CA PHE A 143 -6.43 4.35 -5.52
C PHE A 143 -5.05 4.45 -6.19
N VAL A 144 -4.41 5.60 -6.01
CA VAL A 144 -3.09 5.95 -6.58
C VAL A 144 -2.05 4.85 -6.37
N GLN A 145 -1.98 4.29 -5.14
CA GLN A 145 -1.01 3.25 -4.81
C GLN A 145 -1.20 1.99 -5.69
N ALA A 146 -2.45 1.65 -6.06
CA ALA A 146 -2.70 0.50 -6.92
C ALA A 146 -2.16 0.72 -8.33
N TYR A 147 -2.25 1.93 -8.87
CA TYR A 147 -1.67 2.26 -10.19
C TYR A 147 -0.15 2.16 -10.16
N VAL A 148 0.52 2.72 -9.15
CA VAL A 148 1.98 2.67 -9.03
C VAL A 148 2.47 1.24 -8.86
N THR A 149 1.81 0.45 -7.99
CA THR A 149 2.16 -0.96 -7.81
C THR A 149 1.90 -1.79 -9.08
N LEU A 150 0.86 -1.43 -9.86
CA LEU A 150 0.60 -2.04 -11.17
C LEU A 150 1.72 -1.72 -12.17
N GLY A 151 2.23 -0.48 -12.16
CA GLY A 151 3.40 -0.08 -12.93
C GLY A 151 4.61 -0.93 -12.59
N THR A 152 4.93 -1.09 -11.30
CA THR A 152 6.02 -1.95 -10.83
C THR A 152 5.84 -3.40 -11.28
N ALA A 153 4.63 -3.96 -11.17
CA ALA A 153 4.35 -5.33 -11.61
C ALA A 153 4.57 -5.50 -13.13
N TYR A 154 4.22 -4.50 -13.94
CA TYR A 154 4.50 -4.52 -15.38
C TYR A 154 5.99 -4.43 -15.68
N PHE A 155 6.75 -3.58 -14.96
CA PHE A 155 8.19 -3.51 -15.13
C PHE A 155 8.87 -4.83 -14.78
N MET A 156 8.44 -5.53 -13.73
CA MET A 156 8.93 -6.87 -13.39
C MET A 156 8.68 -7.90 -14.52
N LYS A 157 7.66 -7.69 -15.35
CA LYS A 157 7.39 -8.50 -16.56
C LYS A 157 8.10 -8.02 -17.83
N GLY A 158 8.89 -6.95 -17.76
CA GLY A 158 9.48 -6.30 -18.95
C GLY A 158 8.47 -5.55 -19.82
N LEU A 159 7.25 -5.34 -19.35
CA LEU A 159 6.18 -4.61 -20.05
C LEU A 159 6.29 -3.11 -19.76
N VAL A 160 7.39 -2.51 -20.26
CA VAL A 160 7.77 -1.12 -19.93
C VAL A 160 6.69 -0.12 -20.29
N GLN A 161 6.06 -0.24 -21.47
CA GLN A 161 5.04 0.70 -21.93
C GLN A 161 3.77 0.64 -21.06
N GLU A 162 3.35 -0.54 -20.64
CA GLU A 162 2.24 -0.74 -19.72
C GLU A 162 2.57 -0.16 -18.35
N GLY A 163 3.79 -0.32 -17.88
CA GLY A 163 4.29 0.25 -16.64
C GLY A 163 4.27 1.78 -16.66
N ILE A 164 4.73 2.40 -17.76
CA ILE A 164 4.65 3.84 -17.96
C ILE A 164 3.18 4.31 -17.93
N LYS A 165 2.29 3.66 -18.68
CA LYS A 165 0.86 4.01 -18.69
C LYS A 165 0.25 3.97 -17.30
N ALA A 166 0.54 2.94 -16.52
CA ALA A 166 0.02 2.81 -15.16
C ALA A 166 0.50 3.96 -14.24
N ASN A 167 1.79 4.32 -14.31
CA ASN A 167 2.32 5.44 -13.52
C ASN A 167 1.79 6.80 -14.01
N LEU A 168 1.54 6.97 -15.31
CA LEU A 168 0.86 8.17 -15.84
C LEU A 168 -0.58 8.30 -15.32
N GLU A 169 -1.32 7.19 -15.21
CA GLU A 169 -2.64 7.22 -14.57
C GLU A 169 -2.52 7.58 -13.07
N ALA A 170 -1.48 7.09 -12.37
CA ALA A 170 -1.24 7.48 -10.99
C ALA A 170 -1.08 9.01 -10.83
N ILE A 171 -0.28 9.66 -11.67
CA ILE A 171 -0.09 11.13 -11.60
C ILE A 171 -1.29 11.93 -12.11
N LYS A 172 -2.19 11.34 -12.92
CA LYS A 172 -3.48 11.97 -13.22
C LYS A 172 -4.39 12.03 -12.00
N VAL A 173 -4.38 10.97 -11.18
CA VAL A 173 -5.16 10.91 -9.94
C VAL A 173 -4.54 11.81 -8.87
N GLN A 174 -3.22 11.74 -8.71
CA GLN A 174 -2.47 12.54 -7.74
C GLN A 174 -1.17 13.07 -8.38
N PRO A 175 -1.18 14.31 -8.91
CA PRO A 175 -0.03 14.88 -9.61
C PRO A 175 1.25 14.97 -8.79
N GLU A 176 1.13 15.08 -7.47
CA GLU A 176 2.26 15.19 -6.54
C GLU A 176 2.57 13.86 -5.84
N PHE A 177 2.45 12.73 -6.55
CA PHE A 177 2.79 11.41 -5.99
C PHE A 177 4.23 11.05 -6.35
N PRO A 178 5.21 11.22 -5.44
CA PRO A 178 6.63 11.18 -5.77
C PRO A 178 7.12 9.84 -6.31
N VAL A 179 6.54 8.72 -5.81
CA VAL A 179 6.92 7.36 -6.26
C VAL A 179 6.58 7.15 -7.73
N ALA A 180 5.45 7.68 -8.22
CA ALA A 180 5.07 7.58 -9.63
C ALA A 180 6.06 8.33 -10.52
N HIS A 181 6.51 9.52 -10.10
CA HIS A 181 7.52 10.28 -10.83
C HIS A 181 8.86 9.54 -10.85
N ASN A 182 9.32 8.98 -9.74
CA ASN A 182 10.54 8.19 -9.72
C ASN A 182 10.46 6.97 -10.66
N ASN A 183 9.34 6.24 -10.64
CA ASN A 183 9.14 5.09 -11.53
C ASN A 183 9.13 5.50 -13.01
N LEU A 184 8.53 6.65 -13.35
CA LEU A 184 8.56 7.19 -14.70
C LEU A 184 9.96 7.62 -15.12
N ALA A 185 10.75 8.20 -14.21
CA ALA A 185 12.12 8.58 -14.49
C ALA A 185 12.97 7.36 -14.89
N VAL A 186 12.88 6.27 -14.12
CA VAL A 186 13.58 5.01 -14.44
C VAL A 186 13.10 4.44 -15.78
N ALA A 187 11.79 4.34 -15.98
CA ALA A 187 11.23 3.75 -17.18
C ALA A 187 11.55 4.56 -18.46
N TYR A 188 11.56 5.88 -18.39
CA TYR A 188 11.94 6.73 -19.51
C TYR A 188 13.46 6.70 -19.78
N LEU A 189 14.29 6.53 -18.74
CA LEU A 189 15.72 6.30 -18.91
C LEU A 189 15.98 5.00 -19.69
N GLU A 190 15.36 3.89 -19.29
CA GLU A 190 15.45 2.60 -19.99
C GLU A 190 14.99 2.69 -21.45
N ASN A 191 14.03 3.56 -21.73
CA ASN A 191 13.51 3.84 -23.07
C ASN A 191 14.38 4.84 -23.87
N ASN A 192 15.47 5.37 -23.32
CA ASN A 192 16.31 6.44 -23.86
C ASN A 192 15.55 7.77 -24.13
N GLU A 193 14.45 8.00 -23.40
CA GLU A 193 13.67 9.24 -23.45
C GLU A 193 14.18 10.22 -22.37
N PHE A 194 15.45 10.65 -22.52
CA PHE A 194 16.21 11.35 -21.48
C PHE A 194 15.54 12.64 -20.98
N ASP A 195 14.99 13.47 -21.89
CA ASP A 195 14.33 14.72 -21.48
C ASP A 195 13.15 14.46 -20.50
N LYS A 196 12.37 13.39 -20.76
CA LYS A 196 11.26 12.99 -19.87
C LYS A 196 11.78 12.37 -18.58
N ALA A 197 12.82 11.53 -18.67
CA ALA A 197 13.43 10.92 -17.51
C ALA A 197 13.94 11.99 -16.52
N ILE A 198 14.64 13.01 -17.03
CA ILE A 198 15.13 14.15 -16.24
C ILE A 198 13.97 14.90 -15.60
N ALA A 199 12.94 15.26 -16.36
CA ALA A 199 11.79 16.02 -15.83
C ALA A 199 11.10 15.28 -14.68
N HIS A 200 10.91 13.97 -14.80
CA HIS A 200 10.30 13.16 -13.75
C HIS A 200 11.25 12.91 -12.56
N CYS A 201 12.56 12.75 -12.80
CA CYS A 201 13.57 12.66 -11.74
C CYS A 201 13.56 13.92 -10.88
N ASP A 202 13.62 15.10 -11.51
CA ASP A 202 13.63 16.40 -10.82
C ASP A 202 12.31 16.60 -10.03
N LYS A 203 11.19 16.19 -10.61
CA LYS A 203 9.90 16.29 -9.92
C LYS A 203 9.82 15.36 -8.71
N ALA A 204 10.37 14.15 -8.77
CA ALA A 204 10.44 13.25 -7.64
C ALA A 204 11.28 13.84 -6.49
N GLU A 205 12.44 14.46 -6.81
CA GLU A 205 13.30 15.13 -5.83
C GLU A 205 12.61 16.37 -5.21
N GLU A 206 11.97 17.20 -6.03
CA GLU A 206 11.17 18.35 -5.56
C GLU A 206 10.10 17.92 -4.54
N LEU A 207 9.49 16.77 -4.76
CA LEU A 207 8.48 16.19 -3.88
C LEU A 207 9.08 15.44 -2.67
N GLY A 208 10.40 15.52 -2.47
CA GLY A 208 11.11 14.93 -1.32
C GLY A 208 11.36 13.42 -1.42
N TYR A 209 11.25 12.83 -2.61
CA TYR A 209 11.61 11.42 -2.80
C TYR A 209 13.13 11.23 -2.83
N PRO A 210 13.69 10.25 -2.10
CA PRO A 210 15.12 9.96 -2.13
C PRO A 210 15.48 9.23 -3.43
N VAL A 211 15.64 9.98 -4.52
CA VAL A 211 16.04 9.43 -5.82
C VAL A 211 17.44 8.83 -5.73
N ALA A 212 17.61 7.61 -6.26
CA ALA A 212 18.87 6.90 -6.25
C ALA A 212 19.97 7.70 -6.97
N GLN A 213 21.18 7.71 -6.38
CA GLN A 213 22.31 8.46 -6.95
C GLN A 213 22.74 7.89 -8.32
N GLU A 214 22.57 6.59 -8.53
CA GLU A 214 22.82 5.90 -9.79
C GLU A 214 21.98 6.50 -10.92
N LEU A 215 20.67 6.64 -10.69
CA LEU A 215 19.76 7.25 -11.66
C LEU A 215 20.19 8.68 -12.02
N LYS A 216 20.57 9.49 -11.02
CA LYS A 216 21.05 10.86 -11.23
C LYS A 216 22.34 10.90 -12.04
N ASN A 217 23.27 10.00 -11.75
CA ASN A 217 24.54 9.91 -12.49
C ASN A 217 24.33 9.50 -13.95
N GLU A 218 23.41 8.58 -14.22
CA GLU A 218 23.07 8.16 -15.59
C GLU A 218 22.40 9.29 -16.38
N LEU A 219 21.58 10.10 -15.73
CA LEU A 219 20.91 11.25 -16.37
C LEU A 219 21.81 12.47 -16.53
N ALA A 220 22.89 12.60 -15.74
CA ALA A 220 23.75 13.79 -15.75
C ALA A 220 24.32 14.15 -17.13
N PRO A 221 24.81 13.21 -17.98
CA PRO A 221 25.32 13.54 -19.32
C PRO A 221 24.27 14.08 -20.28
N HIS A 222 22.98 13.84 -20.00
CA HIS A 222 21.86 14.21 -20.85
C HIS A 222 21.20 15.53 -20.44
N ARG A 223 21.61 16.11 -19.31
CA ARG A 223 21.13 17.43 -18.86
C ARG A 223 21.70 18.51 -19.78
N LYS A 224 20.80 19.30 -20.36
CA LYS A 224 21.22 20.50 -21.14
C LYS A 224 21.80 21.53 -20.15
N THR A 225 23.01 21.99 -20.42
CA THR A 225 23.66 23.12 -19.73
C THR A 225 22.95 24.43 -20.06
#